data_607913574f3646be4708f4465edcc2d7
#
_entry.id   607913574f3646be4708f4465edcc2d7
#
_cell.length_a   1.000
_cell.length_b   1.000
_cell.length_c   1.000
_cell.angle_alpha   90.00
_cell.angle_beta   90.00
_cell.angle_gamma   90.00
#
_symmetry.space_group_name_H-M   'P 1'
#
loop_
_entity.id
_entity.type
_entity.pdbx_description
1 polymer ?
#
loop_
_entity_poly.entity_id
_entity_poly.type
_entity_poly.pdbx_seq_one_letter_code
_entity_poly.pdbx_strand_id
1 'polypeptide(L)'
;MFAQIYKHLKNNGFDVYSIGQHEGICTNPYIVVKENGESEVVGTSLINDTVELLIYYPVGRYSELSSYKKRILGVMKYLRGVRRVIEAMPTIIDDDKKAYMTSFTYKKIKTKEGA
;
A
#
# COMPACT_ATOMS: atom_id res chain seq x y z
N MET A 1 12.13 -2.07 -2.71
CA MET A 1 10.71 -2.31 -3.01
C MET A 1 9.86 -1.04 -2.93
N PHE A 2 10.11 -0.17 -1.96
CA PHE A 2 9.38 1.10 -1.83
C PHE A 2 9.41 1.94 -3.11
N ALA A 3 10.59 2.25 -3.61
CA ALA A 3 10.76 3.09 -4.80
C ALA A 3 10.08 2.49 -6.03
N GLN A 4 10.15 1.18 -6.17
CA GLN A 4 9.53 0.45 -7.27
C GLN A 4 8.01 0.58 -7.25
N ILE A 5 7.40 0.38 -6.08
CA ILE A 5 5.95 0.48 -5.90
C ILE A 5 5.49 1.94 -6.07
N TYR A 6 6.19 2.86 -5.43
CA TYR A 6 5.88 4.29 -5.50
C TYR A 6 5.85 4.78 -6.95
N LYS A 7 6.90 4.49 -7.70
CA LYS A 7 7.02 4.88 -9.10
C LYS A 7 5.95 4.23 -9.97
N HIS A 8 5.69 2.93 -9.76
CA HIS A 8 4.70 2.18 -10.53
C HIS A 8 3.29 2.75 -10.36
N LEU A 9 2.89 3.02 -9.13
CA LEU A 9 1.58 3.62 -8.85
C LEU A 9 1.48 5.03 -9.43
N LYS A 10 2.53 5.83 -9.26
CA LYS A 10 2.55 7.18 -9.79
C LYS A 10 2.46 7.21 -11.31
N ASN A 11 3.17 6.30 -11.99
CA ASN A 11 3.13 6.18 -13.45
C ASN A 11 1.75 5.73 -13.97
N ASN A 12 0.95 5.10 -13.12
CA ASN A 12 -0.40 4.67 -13.47
C ASN A 12 -1.50 5.64 -13.03
N GLY A 13 -1.12 6.86 -12.70
CA GLY A 13 -2.05 7.95 -12.47
C GLY A 13 -2.57 8.09 -11.05
N PHE A 14 -2.01 7.36 -10.09
CA PHE A 14 -2.39 7.50 -8.69
C PHE A 14 -1.64 8.66 -8.03
N ASP A 15 -2.32 9.30 -7.09
CA ASP A 15 -1.71 10.27 -6.19
C ASP A 15 -1.08 9.49 -5.05
N VAL A 16 0.25 9.55 -4.94
CA VAL A 16 1.03 8.68 -4.06
C VAL A 16 1.99 9.51 -3.21
N TYR A 17 2.06 9.17 -1.94
CA TYR A 17 2.94 9.84 -0.98
C TYR A 17 3.73 8.81 -0.17
N SER A 18 4.85 9.25 0.38
CA SER A 18 5.53 8.54 1.46
C SER A 18 4.94 9.00 2.80
N ILE A 19 5.30 8.29 3.88
CA ILE A 19 4.84 8.65 5.22
C ILE A 19 5.23 10.10 5.54
N GLY A 20 4.25 10.86 6.04
CA GLY A 20 4.46 12.23 6.48
C GLY A 20 4.44 13.29 5.38
N GLN A 21 4.31 12.91 4.11
CA GLN A 21 4.27 13.86 3.00
C GLN A 21 2.91 14.52 2.81
N HIS A 22 1.83 13.84 3.18
CA HIS A 22 0.47 14.38 3.06
C HIS A 22 -0.04 14.82 4.41
N GLU A 23 -0.51 16.06 4.48
CA GLU A 23 -1.11 16.64 5.68
C GLU A 23 -2.50 17.18 5.36
N GLY A 24 -3.34 17.25 6.39
CA GLY A 24 -4.66 17.86 6.30
C GLY A 24 -5.75 16.92 5.79
N ILE A 25 -6.85 17.53 5.39
CA ILE A 25 -8.07 16.83 4.97
C ILE A 25 -7.86 16.17 3.60
N CYS A 26 -8.39 14.95 3.47
CA CYS A 26 -8.41 14.23 2.21
C CYS A 26 -9.50 14.80 1.30
N THR A 27 -9.11 15.57 0.30
CA THR A 27 -10.04 16.11 -0.70
C THR A 27 -10.12 15.26 -1.95
N ASN A 28 -9.04 14.55 -2.28
CA ASN A 28 -8.97 13.59 -3.38
C ASN A 28 -8.38 12.29 -2.87
N PRO A 29 -8.73 11.14 -3.49
CA PRO A 29 -8.15 9.85 -3.09
C PRO A 29 -6.64 9.85 -3.21
N TYR A 30 -5.95 9.23 -2.26
CA TYR A 30 -4.49 9.06 -2.35
C TYR A 30 -4.05 7.80 -1.65
N ILE A 31 -2.80 7.41 -1.93
CA ILE A 31 -2.15 6.23 -1.37
C ILE A 31 -0.89 6.69 -0.64
N VAL A 32 -0.68 6.17 0.56
CA VAL A 32 0.59 6.34 1.27
C VAL A 32 1.32 5.00 1.24
N VAL A 33 2.53 4.98 0.71
CA VAL A 33 3.38 3.78 0.69
C VAL A 33 4.20 3.75 1.97
N LYS A 34 3.98 2.73 2.79
CA LYS A 34 4.62 2.59 4.09
C LYS A 34 5.49 1.33 4.10
N GLU A 35 6.78 1.49 4.38
CA GLU A 35 7.66 0.36 4.59
C GLU A 35 7.44 -0.21 5.99
N ASN A 36 7.16 -1.52 6.07
CA ASN A 36 6.98 -2.20 7.36
C ASN A 36 8.26 -2.92 7.80
N GLY A 37 9.26 -2.97 6.93
CA GLY A 37 10.54 -3.59 7.25
C GLY A 37 10.64 -5.04 6.84
N GLU A 38 11.73 -5.65 7.27
CA GLU A 38 12.09 -7.01 6.91
C GLU A 38 11.89 -7.95 8.07
N SER A 39 11.47 -9.20 7.76
CA SER A 39 11.38 -10.27 8.74
C SER A 39 11.94 -11.56 8.16
N GLU A 40 12.57 -12.38 9.03
CA GLU A 40 13.12 -13.66 8.62
C GLU A 40 12.01 -14.69 8.41
N VAL A 41 12.18 -15.52 7.39
CA VAL A 41 11.39 -16.73 7.24
C VAL A 41 12.10 -17.82 8.07
N VAL A 42 11.47 -18.26 9.15
CA VAL A 42 12.06 -19.17 10.14
C VAL A 42 12.63 -20.42 9.48
N GLY A 43 13.88 -20.75 9.82
CA GLY A 43 14.56 -21.95 9.34
C GLY A 43 15.09 -21.87 7.91
N THR A 44 15.11 -20.66 7.33
CA THR A 44 15.61 -20.47 5.97
C THR A 44 16.57 -19.28 5.89
N SER A 45 17.20 -19.11 4.73
CA SER A 45 18.01 -17.93 4.42
C SER A 45 17.17 -16.83 3.74
N LEU A 46 15.86 -16.94 3.77
CA LEU A 46 14.95 -16.00 3.11
C LEU A 46 14.47 -14.91 4.05
N ILE A 47 14.21 -13.75 3.48
CA ILE A 47 13.68 -12.57 4.16
C ILE A 47 12.41 -12.12 3.45
N ASN A 48 11.38 -11.82 4.22
CA ASN A 48 10.20 -11.11 3.73
C ASN A 48 10.42 -9.61 3.91
N ASP A 49 10.39 -8.87 2.82
CA ASP A 49 10.34 -7.40 2.84
C ASP A 49 8.89 -7.00 2.60
N THR A 50 8.33 -6.21 3.51
CA THR A 50 6.89 -5.92 3.54
C THR A 50 6.62 -4.43 3.40
N VAL A 51 5.69 -4.10 2.53
CA VAL A 51 5.20 -2.73 2.31
C VAL A 51 3.69 -2.73 2.43
N GLU A 52 3.17 -1.71 3.06
CA GLU A 52 1.74 -1.49 3.20
C GLU A 52 1.31 -0.27 2.40
N LEU A 53 0.24 -0.42 1.62
CA LEU A 53 -0.39 0.68 0.92
C LEU A 53 -1.57 1.16 1.76
N LEU A 54 -1.42 2.34 2.37
CA LEU A 54 -2.51 2.98 3.09
C LEU A 54 -3.37 3.73 2.09
N ILE A 55 -4.65 3.38 2.03
CA ILE A 55 -5.57 3.91 1.03
C ILE A 55 -6.53 4.88 1.70
N TYR A 56 -6.55 6.12 1.21
CA TYR A 56 -7.42 7.16 1.73
C TYR A 56 -8.41 7.59 0.65
N TYR A 57 -9.68 7.61 1.01
CA TYR A 57 -10.76 8.03 0.11
C TYR A 57 -11.69 9.00 0.84
N PRO A 58 -12.07 10.15 0.24
CA PRO A 58 -12.91 11.13 0.93
C PRO A 58 -14.23 10.53 1.42
N VAL A 59 -14.65 10.89 2.64
CA VAL A 59 -15.92 10.45 3.19
C VAL A 59 -17.09 10.93 2.33
N GLY A 60 -18.20 10.19 2.38
CA GLY A 60 -19.38 10.49 1.58
C GLY A 60 -19.45 9.79 0.23
N ARG A 61 -18.36 9.11 -0.16
CA ARG A 61 -18.28 8.38 -1.44
C ARG A 61 -17.84 6.93 -1.26
N TYR A 62 -18.44 6.26 -0.29
CA TYR A 62 -18.06 4.90 0.08
C TYR A 62 -18.13 3.91 -1.10
N SER A 63 -19.17 4.03 -1.92
CA SER A 63 -19.34 3.14 -3.08
C SER A 63 -18.22 3.27 -4.11
N GLU A 64 -17.59 4.44 -4.22
CA GLU A 64 -16.48 4.67 -5.15
C GLU A 64 -15.17 4.09 -4.62
N LEU A 65 -15.05 3.91 -3.31
CA LEU A 65 -13.87 3.30 -2.69
C LEU A 65 -13.62 1.90 -3.22
N SER A 66 -14.67 1.10 -3.43
CA SER A 66 -14.54 -0.26 -3.95
C SER A 66 -13.89 -0.26 -5.35
N SER A 67 -14.30 0.64 -6.22
CA SER A 67 -13.71 0.76 -7.56
C SER A 67 -12.26 1.23 -7.51
N TYR A 68 -11.95 2.15 -6.61
CA TYR A 68 -10.59 2.63 -6.40
C TYR A 68 -9.67 1.51 -5.93
N LYS A 69 -10.11 0.72 -4.96
CA LYS A 69 -9.38 -0.46 -4.46
C LYS A 69 -9.11 -1.47 -5.59
N LYS A 70 -10.11 -1.74 -6.43
CA LYS A 70 -9.95 -2.65 -7.58
C LYS A 70 -8.93 -2.14 -8.58
N ARG A 71 -8.90 -0.84 -8.83
CA ARG A 71 -7.89 -0.22 -9.70
C ARG A 71 -6.49 -0.43 -9.16
N ILE A 72 -6.29 -0.20 -7.87
CA ILE A 72 -4.98 -0.42 -7.22
C ILE A 72 -4.54 -1.86 -7.38
N LEU A 73 -5.41 -2.82 -7.05
CA LEU A 73 -5.10 -4.24 -7.17
C LEU A 73 -4.76 -4.63 -8.60
N GLY A 74 -5.50 -4.10 -9.58
CA GLY A 74 -5.26 -4.37 -10.99
C GLY A 74 -3.90 -3.86 -11.46
N VAL A 75 -3.53 -2.65 -11.06
CA VAL A 75 -2.25 -2.06 -11.40
C VAL A 75 -1.09 -2.81 -10.73
N MET A 76 -1.26 -3.20 -9.47
CA MET A 76 -0.22 -3.92 -8.74
C MET A 76 0.08 -5.31 -9.29
N LYS A 77 -0.87 -5.94 -9.99
CA LYS A 77 -0.65 -7.25 -10.63
C LYS A 77 0.46 -7.24 -11.67
N TYR A 78 0.70 -6.10 -12.29
CA TYR A 78 1.75 -5.97 -13.31
C TYR A 78 3.14 -5.72 -12.74
N LEU A 79 3.25 -5.56 -11.43
CA LEU A 79 4.53 -5.34 -10.78
C LEU A 79 5.16 -6.68 -10.41
N ARG A 80 6.23 -7.05 -11.11
CA ARG A 80 6.89 -8.34 -10.92
C ARG A 80 7.67 -8.40 -9.60
N GLY A 81 7.66 -9.59 -9.01
CA GLY A 81 8.43 -9.87 -7.80
C GLY A 81 7.76 -9.39 -6.51
N VAL A 82 6.61 -8.77 -6.61
CA VAL A 82 5.85 -8.28 -5.47
C VAL A 82 4.55 -9.05 -5.37
N ARG A 83 4.23 -9.59 -4.20
CA ARG A 83 3.03 -10.40 -3.98
C ARG A 83 2.14 -9.78 -2.92
N ARG A 84 0.84 -9.84 -3.14
CA ARG A 84 -0.13 -9.40 -2.16
C ARG A 84 -0.21 -10.39 -1.01
N VAL A 85 -0.19 -9.88 0.22
CA VAL A 85 -0.55 -10.63 1.42
C VAL A 85 -2.04 -10.43 1.64
N ILE A 86 -2.82 -11.49 1.51
CA ILE A 86 -4.28 -11.39 1.67
C ILE A 86 -4.62 -11.46 3.15
N GLU A 87 -5.13 -10.36 3.67
CA GLU A 87 -5.55 -10.21 5.05
C GLU A 87 -6.89 -9.50 5.09
N ALA A 88 -7.69 -9.80 6.11
CA ALA A 88 -8.93 -9.09 6.34
C ALA A 88 -8.61 -7.75 7.01
N MET A 89 -8.58 -6.68 6.23
CA MET A 89 -8.32 -5.34 6.74
C MET A 89 -9.61 -4.54 6.76
N PRO A 90 -10.02 -4.03 7.94
CA PRO A 90 -11.24 -3.23 8.02
C PRO A 90 -11.06 -1.87 7.35
N THR A 91 -12.16 -1.34 6.86
CA THR A 91 -12.23 0.06 6.46
C THR A 91 -12.69 0.87 7.66
N ILE A 92 -11.91 1.86 8.05
CA ILE A 92 -12.22 2.75 9.17
C ILE A 92 -12.36 4.18 8.65
N ILE A 93 -12.89 5.06 9.49
CA ILE A 93 -12.95 6.50 9.20
C ILE A 93 -11.84 7.17 10.01
N ASP A 94 -10.99 7.91 9.30
CA ASP A 94 -10.01 8.80 9.91
C ASP A 94 -10.66 10.18 10.01
N ASP A 95 -11.09 10.56 11.20
CA ASP A 95 -11.80 11.80 11.43
C ASP A 95 -10.97 13.05 11.18
N ASP A 96 -9.67 12.98 11.44
CA ASP A 96 -8.77 14.11 11.22
C ASP A 96 -8.60 14.43 9.74
N LYS A 97 -8.60 13.40 8.91
CA LYS A 97 -8.43 13.52 7.46
C LYS A 97 -9.76 13.56 6.70
N LYS A 98 -10.86 13.30 7.37
CA LYS A 98 -12.20 13.18 6.75
C LYS A 98 -12.19 12.16 5.62
N ALA A 99 -11.62 10.98 5.89
CA ALA A 99 -11.42 9.96 4.89
C ALA A 99 -11.76 8.57 5.40
N TYR A 100 -12.21 7.72 4.49
CA TYR A 100 -12.13 6.27 4.69
C TYR A 100 -10.68 5.85 4.55
N MET A 101 -10.23 4.98 5.42
CA MET A 101 -8.87 4.43 5.39
C MET A 101 -8.92 2.92 5.47
N THR A 102 -8.20 2.27 4.57
CA THR A 102 -7.96 0.83 4.59
C THR A 102 -6.55 0.59 4.07
N SER A 103 -6.12 -0.67 4.01
CA SER A 103 -4.77 -0.95 3.52
C SER A 103 -4.69 -2.26 2.74
N PHE A 104 -3.69 -2.33 1.86
CA PHE A 104 -3.22 -3.56 1.22
C PHE A 104 -1.77 -3.77 1.59
N THR A 105 -1.42 -5.00 1.92
CA THR A 105 -0.04 -5.38 2.25
C THR A 105 0.57 -6.17 1.10
N TYR A 106 1.79 -5.83 0.74
CA TYR A 106 2.57 -6.51 -0.29
C TYR A 106 3.92 -6.93 0.27
N LYS A 107 4.44 -8.04 -0.22
CA LYS A 107 5.74 -8.56 0.19
C LYS A 107 6.60 -8.92 -1.00
N LYS A 108 7.90 -8.89 -0.77
CA LYS A 108 8.92 -9.42 -1.68
C LYS A 108 9.81 -10.35 -0.88
N ILE A 109 10.02 -11.55 -1.39
CA ILE A 109 10.92 -12.52 -0.78
C ILE A 109 12.29 -12.34 -1.41
N LYS A 110 13.32 -12.22 -0.58
CA LYS A 110 14.71 -12.11 -1.03
C LYS A 110 15.62 -12.98 -0.17
N THR A 111 16.82 -13.28 -0.68
CA THR A 111 17.82 -13.99 0.09
C THR A 111 18.50 -13.06 1.08
N LYS A 112 18.87 -13.61 2.24
CA LYS A 112 19.62 -12.89 3.26
C LYS A 112 21.04 -12.64 2.77
N GLU A 113 21.36 -11.38 2.49
CA GLU A 113 22.70 -11.00 2.03
C GLU A 113 23.69 -10.96 3.19
N GLY A 114 24.95 -11.31 2.90
CA GLY A 114 26.02 -11.27 3.88
C GLY A 114 25.89 -12.31 4.97
N ALA A 115 25.02 -13.24 4.79
CA ALA A 115 24.82 -14.34 5.75
C ALA A 115 25.84 -15.45 5.49
#